data_7e249fa297bd00ae473176ebf76b5874
#
_entry.id   7e249fa297bd00ae473176ebf76b5874
#
_cell.length_a   1.000
_cell.length_b   1.000
_cell.length_c   1.000
_cell.angle_alpha   90.00
_cell.angle_beta   90.00
_cell.angle_gamma   90.00
#
_symmetry.space_group_name_H-M   'P 1'
#
loop_
_entity.id
_entity.type
_entity.pdbx_description
1 polymer ?
#
loop_
_entity_poly.entity_id
_entity_poly.type
_entity_poly.pdbx_seq_one_letter_code
_entity_poly.pdbx_strand_id
1 'polypeptide(L)'
;MKKSIAVGMVALTSIYSTFSWAESLVLRAGHSANLNEPYQKGLEKFAEVVERETDGEVTVQIFPNNQLGNEREMIEGLLLGTLDIAVPTNGVLTNFVSELSIFDLPFLFEDRQHMYRVMDGEVGTSLASSMQESGFKLLGFYEAGVRHIVTQEPVNSIEDLERQSIRTMQIPAHVAAFNEFGANATPLAYSELYAALESGVVDGAEAAFTNYLSQRFYEVAPYLAEVSWTTLVADLIMSEERFQSLPENVQQALMTAGKESAQYERQVYAEMDARIREELLSAGVEFTQPELEPFRERSQAVYSEFVDTDQKQELLDVIEQLR
;
A
#
# COMPACT_ATOMS: atom_id res chain seq x y z
N MET A 1 92.98 19.39 5.21
CA MET A 1 92.10 18.24 5.00
C MET A 1 90.78 18.58 5.69
N LYS A 2 89.74 18.97 4.89
CA LYS A 2 88.42 19.26 5.40
C LYS A 2 87.50 18.10 4.94
N LYS A 3 86.93 17.34 5.86
CA LYS A 3 85.98 16.30 5.60
C LYS A 3 84.57 16.91 5.61
N SER A 4 83.86 16.89 4.49
CA SER A 4 82.46 17.26 4.40
C SER A 4 81.57 16.03 4.71
N ILE A 5 80.68 16.17 5.70
CA ILE A 5 79.67 15.17 6.02
C ILE A 5 78.39 15.60 5.30
N ALA A 6 77.93 14.78 4.38
CA ALA A 6 76.61 14.94 3.76
C ALA A 6 75.54 14.28 4.64
N VAL A 7 74.59 15.06 5.15
CA VAL A 7 73.41 14.59 5.86
C VAL A 7 72.31 14.34 4.84
N GLY A 8 71.94 13.07 4.64
CA GLY A 8 70.83 12.69 3.81
C GLY A 8 69.50 12.86 4.59
N MET A 9 68.63 13.75 4.07
CA MET A 9 67.30 13.99 4.61
C MET A 9 66.32 13.01 3.97
N VAL A 10 65.88 11.99 4.70
CA VAL A 10 64.83 11.06 4.30
C VAL A 10 63.50 11.72 4.57
N ALA A 11 62.78 12.13 3.51
CA ALA A 11 61.42 12.64 3.61
C ALA A 11 60.44 11.43 3.75
N LEU A 12 59.90 11.22 4.94
CA LEU A 12 58.76 10.32 5.18
C LEU A 12 57.51 11.04 4.66
N THR A 13 57.00 10.61 3.49
CA THR A 13 55.65 10.97 3.01
C THR A 13 54.63 10.13 3.76
N SER A 14 53.99 10.70 4.78
CA SER A 14 52.86 10.14 5.48
C SER A 14 51.65 10.21 4.55
N ILE A 15 51.19 9.05 4.02
CA ILE A 15 49.93 8.92 3.30
C ILE A 15 48.84 8.97 4.38
N TYR A 16 48.23 10.14 4.56
CA TYR A 16 46.99 10.27 5.32
C TYR A 16 45.85 9.71 4.43
N SER A 17 45.48 8.46 4.66
CA SER A 17 44.19 7.94 4.20
C SER A 17 43.11 8.67 4.96
N THR A 18 42.52 9.68 4.33
CA THR A 18 41.28 10.29 4.82
C THR A 18 40.18 9.25 4.70
N PHE A 19 39.90 8.54 5.77
CA PHE A 19 38.62 7.86 5.92
C PHE A 19 37.57 8.97 5.95
N SER A 20 36.98 9.28 4.77
CA SER A 20 35.74 10.02 4.71
C SER A 20 34.67 9.08 5.25
N TRP A 21 34.19 9.30 6.46
CA TRP A 21 32.89 8.77 6.87
C TRP A 21 31.88 9.52 6.01
N ALA A 22 31.46 8.90 4.91
CA ALA A 22 30.25 9.36 4.23
C ALA A 22 29.13 9.25 5.27
N GLU A 23 28.47 10.36 5.55
CA GLU A 23 27.27 10.38 6.39
C GLU A 23 26.26 9.45 5.73
N SER A 24 25.84 8.39 6.46
CA SER A 24 24.91 7.41 5.89
C SER A 24 23.60 8.13 5.53
N LEU A 25 23.13 7.90 4.31
CA LEU A 25 21.86 8.44 3.86
C LEU A 25 20.72 7.70 4.59
N VAL A 26 19.88 8.45 5.30
CA VAL A 26 18.69 7.89 5.96
C VAL A 26 17.46 8.26 5.16
N LEU A 27 16.76 7.26 4.62
CA LEU A 27 15.47 7.45 3.96
C LEU A 27 14.33 7.20 4.96
N ARG A 28 13.34 8.08 4.96
CA ARG A 28 12.16 7.99 5.84
C ARG A 28 11.02 7.34 5.11
N ALA A 29 10.49 6.22 5.63
CA ALA A 29 9.39 5.46 5.06
C ALA A 29 8.18 5.47 5.99
N GLY A 30 6.99 5.88 5.50
CA GLY A 30 5.75 5.94 6.28
C GLY A 30 4.67 4.99 5.76
N HIS A 31 3.84 4.48 6.69
CA HIS A 31 2.63 3.72 6.36
C HIS A 31 1.55 3.85 7.44
N SER A 32 0.30 3.51 7.07
CA SER A 32 -0.88 3.62 7.94
C SER A 32 -1.07 2.42 8.87
N ALA A 33 -0.53 1.25 8.52
CA ALA A 33 -0.70 0.00 9.24
C ALA A 33 0.08 -0.06 10.56
N ASN A 34 -0.29 -0.98 11.48
CA ASN A 34 0.46 -1.17 12.70
C ASN A 34 1.68 -2.11 12.53
N LEU A 35 2.49 -2.24 13.60
CA LEU A 35 3.75 -3.00 13.61
C LEU A 35 3.60 -4.49 13.28
N ASN A 36 2.40 -5.06 13.40
CA ASN A 36 2.16 -6.49 13.18
C ASN A 36 1.57 -6.80 11.79
N GLU A 37 1.24 -5.76 11.03
CA GLU A 37 0.63 -5.91 9.72
C GLU A 37 1.66 -6.12 8.58
N PRO A 38 1.23 -6.66 7.42
CA PRO A 38 2.13 -7.00 6.32
C PRO A 38 2.96 -5.83 5.78
N TYR A 39 2.41 -4.61 5.72
CA TYR A 39 3.16 -3.42 5.29
C TYR A 39 4.44 -3.19 6.10
N GLN A 40 4.35 -3.34 7.43
CA GLN A 40 5.52 -3.22 8.30
C GLN A 40 6.56 -4.30 7.94
N LYS A 41 6.12 -5.54 7.73
CA LYS A 41 7.01 -6.66 7.38
C LYS A 41 7.64 -6.49 6.00
N GLY A 42 6.87 -5.99 5.04
CA GLY A 42 7.37 -5.62 3.72
C GLY A 42 8.44 -4.52 3.79
N LEU A 43 8.19 -3.45 4.54
CA LEU A 43 9.16 -2.37 4.72
C LEU A 43 10.39 -2.78 5.54
N GLU A 44 10.26 -3.66 6.54
CA GLU A 44 11.41 -4.25 7.22
C GLU A 44 12.30 -5.02 6.24
N LYS A 45 11.69 -5.80 5.33
CA LYS A 45 12.41 -6.49 4.27
C LYS A 45 13.03 -5.53 3.27
N PHE A 46 12.30 -4.48 2.89
CA PHE A 46 12.82 -3.43 2.02
C PHE A 46 14.07 -2.78 2.62
N ALA A 47 14.02 -2.39 3.90
CA ALA A 47 15.13 -1.78 4.61
C ALA A 47 16.36 -2.71 4.68
N GLU A 48 16.15 -4.00 5.00
CA GLU A 48 17.21 -5.03 5.00
C GLU A 48 17.91 -5.11 3.64
N VAL A 49 17.14 -5.12 2.55
CA VAL A 49 17.69 -5.25 1.19
C VAL A 49 18.42 -3.98 0.77
N VAL A 50 17.88 -2.80 1.07
CA VAL A 50 18.56 -1.52 0.79
C VAL A 50 19.91 -1.46 1.50
N GLU A 51 19.96 -1.78 2.79
CA GLU A 51 21.19 -1.79 3.57
C GLU A 51 22.22 -2.80 3.00
N ARG A 52 21.76 -3.99 2.60
CA ARG A 52 22.60 -5.02 1.96
C ARG A 52 23.18 -4.57 0.62
N GLU A 53 22.32 -4.02 -0.28
CA GLU A 53 22.73 -3.63 -1.64
C GLU A 53 23.58 -2.35 -1.68
N THR A 54 23.60 -1.59 -0.58
CA THR A 54 24.39 -0.35 -0.45
C THR A 54 25.54 -0.47 0.54
N ASP A 55 25.89 -1.69 0.99
CA ASP A 55 26.93 -1.93 2.02
C ASP A 55 26.77 -1.03 3.28
N GLY A 56 25.52 -0.70 3.64
CA GLY A 56 25.17 0.14 4.77
C GLY A 56 25.30 1.66 4.54
N GLU A 57 25.58 2.10 3.32
CA GLU A 57 25.62 3.54 2.97
C GLU A 57 24.23 4.19 3.05
N VAL A 58 23.16 3.40 2.80
CA VAL A 58 21.77 3.84 2.89
C VAL A 58 21.01 2.99 3.90
N THR A 59 20.27 3.64 4.78
CA THR A 59 19.38 3.00 5.74
C THR A 59 17.96 3.53 5.60
N VAL A 60 16.96 2.74 6.00
CA VAL A 60 15.55 3.13 5.93
C VAL A 60 14.97 3.16 7.35
N GLN A 61 14.46 4.32 7.76
CA GLN A 61 13.74 4.48 9.01
C GLN A 61 12.24 4.39 8.76
N ILE A 62 11.58 3.43 9.41
CA ILE A 62 10.15 3.13 9.20
C ILE A 62 9.30 3.82 10.28
N PHE A 63 8.20 4.45 9.85
CA PHE A 63 7.24 5.17 10.68
C PHE A 63 5.83 4.57 10.47
N PRO A 64 5.39 3.63 11.31
CA PRO A 64 4.08 2.99 11.24
C PRO A 64 2.95 3.85 11.82
N ASN A 65 1.71 3.34 11.76
CA ASN A 65 0.54 3.90 12.46
C ASN A 65 0.27 5.38 12.16
N ASN A 66 0.41 5.81 10.91
CA ASN A 66 0.19 7.21 10.51
C ASN A 66 1.06 8.23 11.29
N GLN A 67 2.24 7.84 11.80
CA GLN A 67 3.12 8.75 12.53
C GLN A 67 3.59 9.96 11.71
N LEU A 68 3.58 9.83 10.38
CA LEU A 68 3.93 10.90 9.43
C LEU A 68 2.71 11.50 8.71
N GLY A 69 1.53 11.32 9.27
CA GLY A 69 0.25 11.73 8.69
C GLY A 69 -0.54 10.56 8.10
N ASN A 70 -1.79 10.82 7.69
CA ASN A 70 -2.60 9.84 6.96
C ASN A 70 -2.04 9.57 5.55
N GLU A 71 -2.61 8.61 4.81
CA GLU A 71 -2.07 8.20 3.50
C GLU A 71 -2.00 9.39 2.52
N ARG A 72 -3.02 10.24 2.47
CA ARG A 72 -3.03 11.43 1.61
C ARG A 72 -1.92 12.41 1.99
N GLU A 73 -1.76 12.68 3.29
CA GLU A 73 -0.71 13.57 3.79
C GLU A 73 0.69 13.01 3.51
N MET A 74 0.87 11.68 3.58
CA MET A 74 2.13 11.03 3.21
C MET A 74 2.42 11.15 1.70
N ILE A 75 1.41 10.97 0.83
CA ILE A 75 1.56 11.19 -0.62
C ILE A 75 1.97 12.64 -0.91
N GLU A 76 1.28 13.61 -0.31
CA GLU A 76 1.63 15.03 -0.42
C GLU A 76 3.05 15.30 0.12
N GLY A 77 3.43 14.63 1.21
CA GLY A 77 4.76 14.70 1.81
C GLY A 77 5.88 14.21 0.89
N LEU A 78 5.64 13.19 0.05
CA LEU A 78 6.59 12.75 -0.98
C LEU A 78 6.87 13.87 -2.00
N LEU A 79 5.81 14.51 -2.50
CA LEU A 79 5.92 15.59 -3.50
C LEU A 79 6.57 16.86 -2.91
N LEU A 80 6.40 17.10 -1.61
CA LEU A 80 7.01 18.23 -0.89
C LEU A 80 8.43 17.93 -0.39
N GLY A 81 8.91 16.68 -0.52
CA GLY A 81 10.23 16.25 -0.06
C GLY A 81 10.38 16.16 1.47
N THR A 82 9.27 16.10 2.22
CA THR A 82 9.27 15.91 3.69
C THR A 82 9.28 14.45 4.10
N LEU A 83 9.05 13.54 3.16
CA LEU A 83 9.05 12.09 3.28
C LEU A 83 9.74 11.51 2.03
N ASP A 84 10.51 10.43 2.19
CA ASP A 84 11.20 9.79 1.07
C ASP A 84 10.39 8.66 0.45
N ILE A 85 9.73 7.82 1.27
CA ILE A 85 9.02 6.61 0.84
C ILE A 85 7.69 6.51 1.57
N ALA A 86 6.64 6.10 0.88
CA ALA A 86 5.33 5.79 1.47
C ALA A 86 4.74 4.49 0.91
N VAL A 87 3.83 3.90 1.69
CA VAL A 87 3.01 2.75 1.26
C VAL A 87 1.53 3.13 1.40
N PRO A 88 0.99 3.98 0.52
CA PRO A 88 -0.44 4.23 0.49
C PRO A 88 -1.18 3.07 -0.18
N THR A 89 -2.48 2.96 0.09
CA THR A 89 -3.39 2.16 -0.71
C THR A 89 -3.54 2.79 -2.10
N ASN A 90 -3.53 1.98 -3.16
CA ASN A 90 -3.64 2.41 -4.56
C ASN A 90 -4.77 3.42 -4.78
N GLY A 91 -5.96 3.13 -4.25
CA GLY A 91 -7.11 3.99 -4.44
C GLY A 91 -6.98 5.38 -3.81
N VAL A 92 -6.18 5.58 -2.76
CA VAL A 92 -5.89 6.92 -2.24
C VAL A 92 -4.95 7.66 -3.19
N LEU A 93 -3.99 6.95 -3.82
CA LEU A 93 -3.10 7.51 -4.84
C LEU A 93 -3.85 7.87 -6.14
N THR A 94 -5.00 7.24 -6.43
CA THR A 94 -5.89 7.56 -7.57
C THR A 94 -6.29 9.05 -7.62
N ASN A 95 -6.36 9.73 -6.48
CA ASN A 95 -6.63 11.17 -6.44
C ASN A 95 -5.50 12.03 -7.03
N PHE A 96 -4.33 11.43 -7.28
CA PHE A 96 -3.15 12.06 -7.87
C PHE A 96 -2.83 11.47 -9.26
N VAL A 97 -3.19 10.21 -9.49
CA VAL A 97 -2.92 9.45 -10.72
C VAL A 97 -4.21 8.71 -11.11
N SER A 98 -5.02 9.31 -11.97
CA SER A 98 -6.39 8.84 -12.26
C SER A 98 -6.45 7.45 -12.92
N GLU A 99 -5.42 7.05 -13.65
CA GLU A 99 -5.30 5.77 -14.34
C GLU A 99 -5.32 4.58 -13.36
N LEU A 100 -4.87 4.80 -12.13
CA LEU A 100 -4.85 3.78 -11.07
C LEU A 100 -6.24 3.32 -10.64
N SER A 101 -7.30 4.09 -10.96
CA SER A 101 -8.68 3.74 -10.61
C SER A 101 -9.15 2.40 -11.20
N ILE A 102 -8.45 1.88 -12.21
CA ILE A 102 -8.73 0.56 -12.76
C ILE A 102 -8.57 -0.55 -11.70
N PHE A 103 -7.64 -0.43 -10.77
CA PHE A 103 -7.42 -1.41 -9.70
C PHE A 103 -8.44 -1.32 -8.57
N ASP A 104 -9.22 -0.25 -8.51
CA ASP A 104 -10.23 -0.03 -7.46
C ASP A 104 -11.63 -0.54 -7.85
N LEU A 105 -11.77 -1.14 -9.04
CA LEU A 105 -13.05 -1.67 -9.52
C LEU A 105 -13.50 -2.88 -8.67
N PRO A 106 -14.78 -2.95 -8.31
CA PRO A 106 -15.33 -4.08 -7.55
C PRO A 106 -15.21 -5.40 -8.33
N PHE A 107 -14.84 -6.49 -7.65
CA PHE A 107 -14.71 -7.83 -8.22
C PHE A 107 -13.80 -7.93 -9.45
N LEU A 108 -12.83 -7.01 -9.58
CA LEU A 108 -11.89 -6.98 -10.71
C LEU A 108 -11.03 -8.24 -10.77
N PHE A 109 -10.45 -8.63 -9.65
CA PHE A 109 -9.57 -9.79 -9.56
C PHE A 109 -10.34 -11.06 -9.19
N GLU A 110 -10.04 -12.16 -9.88
CA GLU A 110 -10.62 -13.48 -9.59
C GLU A 110 -10.07 -14.02 -8.25
N ASP A 111 -8.76 -13.91 -8.08
CA ASP A 111 -8.02 -14.31 -6.89
C ASP A 111 -6.70 -13.51 -6.75
N ARG A 112 -5.95 -13.78 -5.68
CA ARG A 112 -4.63 -13.17 -5.44
C ARG A 112 -3.63 -13.44 -6.56
N GLN A 113 -3.62 -14.64 -7.11
CA GLN A 113 -2.67 -15.01 -8.15
C GLN A 113 -2.97 -14.25 -9.45
N HIS A 114 -4.26 -14.05 -9.76
CA HIS A 114 -4.67 -13.19 -10.86
C HIS A 114 -4.19 -11.75 -10.62
N MET A 115 -4.44 -11.16 -9.44
CA MET A 115 -3.97 -9.84 -9.07
C MET A 115 -2.44 -9.71 -9.23
N TYR A 116 -1.68 -10.70 -8.74
CA TYR A 116 -0.21 -10.65 -8.84
C TYR A 116 0.28 -10.72 -10.29
N ARG A 117 -0.34 -11.56 -11.15
CA ARG A 117 -0.02 -11.59 -12.59
C ARG A 117 -0.27 -10.24 -13.25
N VAL A 118 -1.37 -9.58 -12.91
CA VAL A 118 -1.73 -8.26 -13.43
C VAL A 118 -0.73 -7.19 -13.00
N MET A 119 -0.42 -7.13 -11.69
CA MET A 119 0.51 -6.14 -11.13
C MET A 119 1.95 -6.29 -11.64
N ASP A 120 2.40 -7.54 -11.81
CA ASP A 120 3.77 -7.82 -12.24
C ASP A 120 3.92 -7.86 -13.78
N GLY A 121 2.81 -7.69 -14.51
CA GLY A 121 2.72 -7.75 -15.97
C GLY A 121 2.69 -6.40 -16.67
N GLU A 122 2.09 -6.42 -17.86
CA GLU A 122 1.96 -5.27 -18.74
C GLU A 122 1.12 -4.14 -18.11
N VAL A 123 0.03 -4.50 -17.41
CA VAL A 123 -0.85 -3.53 -16.75
C VAL A 123 -0.08 -2.76 -15.68
N GLY A 124 0.63 -3.47 -14.79
CA GLY A 124 1.44 -2.82 -13.75
C GLY A 124 2.55 -1.93 -14.33
N THR A 125 3.16 -2.33 -15.45
CA THR A 125 4.15 -1.52 -16.16
C THR A 125 3.55 -0.24 -16.74
N SER A 126 2.35 -0.32 -17.33
CA SER A 126 1.63 0.85 -17.84
C SER A 126 1.29 1.83 -16.73
N LEU A 127 0.75 1.32 -15.61
CA LEU A 127 0.40 2.14 -14.46
C LEU A 127 1.64 2.78 -13.79
N ALA A 128 2.77 2.06 -13.73
CA ALA A 128 4.03 2.64 -13.26
C ALA A 128 4.49 3.82 -14.12
N SER A 129 4.22 3.79 -15.43
CA SER A 129 4.52 4.91 -16.33
C SER A 129 3.61 6.11 -16.05
N SER A 130 2.29 5.89 -15.82
CA SER A 130 1.36 6.97 -15.44
C SER A 130 1.72 7.59 -14.09
N MET A 131 2.17 6.76 -13.13
CA MET A 131 2.71 7.25 -11.85
C MET A 131 3.93 8.14 -12.06
N GLN A 132 4.86 7.71 -12.93
CA GLN A 132 6.07 8.48 -13.22
C GLN A 132 5.76 9.84 -13.85
N GLU A 133 4.82 9.90 -14.80
CA GLU A 133 4.34 11.14 -15.41
C GLU A 133 3.70 12.08 -14.38
N SER A 134 3.11 11.52 -13.32
CA SER A 134 2.50 12.24 -12.19
C SER A 134 3.48 12.58 -11.06
N GLY A 135 4.77 12.29 -11.22
CA GLY A 135 5.83 12.62 -10.27
C GLY A 135 6.11 11.57 -9.20
N PHE A 136 5.64 10.33 -9.38
CA PHE A 136 5.87 9.22 -8.44
C PHE A 136 6.70 8.11 -9.08
N LYS A 137 7.67 7.61 -8.35
CA LYS A 137 8.43 6.40 -8.69
C LYS A 137 7.82 5.21 -7.97
N LEU A 138 7.27 4.27 -8.72
CA LEU A 138 6.87 2.97 -8.17
C LEU A 138 8.12 2.11 -7.92
N LEU A 139 8.27 1.61 -6.71
CA LEU A 139 9.32 0.65 -6.32
C LEU A 139 8.77 -0.78 -6.31
N GLY A 140 7.49 -0.96 -6.00
CA GLY A 140 6.82 -2.26 -6.02
C GLY A 140 5.34 -2.16 -5.62
N PHE A 141 4.54 -3.14 -6.05
CA PHE A 141 3.16 -3.30 -5.61
C PHE A 141 3.08 -4.26 -4.43
N TYR A 142 2.45 -3.85 -3.34
CA TYR A 142 2.09 -4.65 -2.18
C TYR A 142 0.62 -5.07 -2.24
N GLU A 143 0.20 -5.97 -1.36
CA GLU A 143 -1.20 -6.33 -1.16
C GLU A 143 -1.79 -5.52 0.01
N ALA A 144 -3.04 -5.04 -0.13
CA ALA A 144 -3.81 -4.42 0.95
C ALA A 144 -5.02 -5.26 1.39
N GLY A 145 -5.10 -6.49 0.90
CA GLY A 145 -6.02 -7.56 1.30
C GLY A 145 -7.37 -7.57 0.63
N VAL A 146 -8.02 -8.72 0.80
CA VAL A 146 -9.40 -8.96 0.36
C VAL A 146 -10.35 -8.21 1.28
N ARG A 147 -11.26 -7.42 0.71
CA ARG A 147 -12.15 -6.54 1.46
C ARG A 147 -13.52 -7.15 1.66
N HIS A 148 -13.95 -7.13 2.90
CA HIS A 148 -15.27 -7.58 3.37
C HIS A 148 -16.05 -6.39 3.94
N ILE A 149 -17.29 -6.63 4.39
CA ILE A 149 -18.11 -5.60 5.01
C ILE A 149 -18.23 -5.93 6.50
N VAL A 150 -17.90 -4.97 7.36
CA VAL A 150 -17.98 -5.10 8.83
C VAL A 150 -18.99 -4.09 9.38
N THR A 151 -19.88 -4.54 10.27
CA THR A 151 -21.04 -3.74 10.68
C THR A 151 -21.43 -3.99 12.13
N GLN A 152 -22.24 -3.07 12.70
CA GLN A 152 -22.82 -3.20 14.03
C GLN A 152 -24.04 -4.14 14.06
N GLU A 153 -24.68 -4.38 12.90
CA GLU A 153 -25.79 -5.31 12.72
C GLU A 153 -25.46 -6.27 11.56
N PRO A 154 -25.96 -7.53 11.57
CA PRO A 154 -25.57 -8.52 10.56
C PRO A 154 -26.07 -8.15 9.17
N VAL A 155 -25.21 -8.32 8.15
CA VAL A 155 -25.54 -8.18 6.72
C VAL A 155 -25.68 -9.58 6.13
N ASN A 156 -26.92 -10.02 5.85
CA ASN A 156 -27.24 -11.32 5.24
C ASN A 156 -27.59 -11.21 3.76
N SER A 157 -27.92 -9.99 3.30
CA SER A 157 -28.21 -9.68 1.90
C SER A 157 -27.78 -8.26 1.59
N ILE A 158 -27.73 -7.87 0.32
CA ILE A 158 -27.38 -6.51 -0.11
C ILE A 158 -28.40 -5.47 0.38
N GLU A 159 -29.67 -5.85 0.56
CA GLU A 159 -30.74 -5.00 1.06
C GLU A 159 -30.51 -4.56 2.52
N ASP A 160 -29.77 -5.35 3.30
CA ASP A 160 -29.43 -4.99 4.68
C ASP A 160 -28.47 -3.78 4.76
N LEU A 161 -27.82 -3.41 3.65
CA LEU A 161 -27.01 -2.19 3.54
C LEU A 161 -27.85 -0.92 3.30
N GLU A 162 -29.13 -1.07 2.94
CA GLU A 162 -29.96 0.10 2.66
C GLU A 162 -30.02 1.05 3.86
N ARG A 163 -29.63 2.31 3.64
CA ARG A 163 -29.60 3.39 4.62
C ARG A 163 -28.52 3.26 5.70
N GLN A 164 -27.71 2.20 5.73
CA GLN A 164 -26.55 2.16 6.62
C GLN A 164 -25.50 3.17 6.16
N SER A 165 -24.90 3.87 7.09
CA SER A 165 -23.74 4.74 6.85
C SER A 165 -22.50 3.85 6.89
N ILE A 166 -21.94 3.51 5.73
CA ILE A 166 -20.76 2.65 5.64
C ILE A 166 -19.54 3.52 5.34
N ARG A 167 -18.57 3.46 6.24
CA ARG A 167 -17.27 4.11 5.98
C ARG A 167 -16.60 3.42 4.81
N THR A 168 -16.19 4.25 3.85
CA THR A 168 -15.27 3.83 2.79
C THR A 168 -13.93 4.55 2.97
N MET A 169 -12.89 4.03 2.33
CA MET A 169 -11.68 4.83 2.10
C MET A 169 -12.01 6.05 1.23
N GLN A 170 -11.12 7.04 1.21
CA GLN A 170 -11.27 8.24 0.37
C GLN A 170 -10.96 7.92 -1.11
N ILE A 171 -11.63 6.91 -1.64
CA ILE A 171 -11.47 6.32 -2.97
C ILE A 171 -12.78 6.52 -3.73
N PRO A 172 -12.79 7.30 -4.84
CA PRO A 172 -14.02 7.58 -5.59
C PRO A 172 -14.78 6.32 -6.02
N ALA A 173 -14.11 5.31 -6.56
CA ALA A 173 -14.74 4.06 -7.00
C ALA A 173 -15.38 3.28 -5.84
N HIS A 174 -14.79 3.32 -4.62
CA HIS A 174 -15.39 2.69 -3.44
C HIS A 174 -16.63 3.43 -2.96
N VAL A 175 -16.61 4.76 -3.00
CA VAL A 175 -17.79 5.58 -2.68
C VAL A 175 -18.93 5.26 -3.65
N ALA A 176 -18.64 5.19 -4.94
CA ALA A 176 -19.62 4.80 -5.95
C ALA A 176 -20.15 3.38 -5.70
N ALA A 177 -19.26 2.40 -5.45
CA ALA A 177 -19.65 1.03 -5.21
C ALA A 177 -20.62 0.88 -4.02
N PHE A 178 -20.31 1.48 -2.88
CA PHE A 178 -21.18 1.38 -1.70
C PHE A 178 -22.50 2.13 -1.87
N ASN A 179 -22.53 3.24 -2.62
CA ASN A 179 -23.78 3.90 -3.00
C ASN A 179 -24.64 2.99 -3.93
N GLU A 180 -24.04 2.33 -4.90
CA GLU A 180 -24.71 1.35 -5.74
C GLU A 180 -25.20 0.12 -4.95
N PHE A 181 -24.46 -0.29 -3.91
CA PHE A 181 -24.92 -1.34 -2.98
C PHE A 181 -26.10 -0.90 -2.10
N GLY A 182 -26.48 0.38 -2.12
CA GLY A 182 -27.63 0.94 -1.40
C GLY A 182 -27.27 1.57 -0.04
N ALA A 183 -25.99 1.57 0.34
CA ALA A 183 -25.50 2.22 1.55
C ALA A 183 -25.32 3.74 1.35
N ASN A 184 -25.16 4.47 2.46
CA ASN A 184 -24.66 5.84 2.44
C ASN A 184 -23.13 5.79 2.62
N ALA A 185 -22.39 5.83 1.51
CA ALA A 185 -20.92 5.83 1.57
C ALA A 185 -20.38 7.09 2.26
N THR A 186 -19.57 6.91 3.30
CA THR A 186 -19.00 8.00 4.10
C THR A 186 -17.46 7.89 4.05
N PRO A 187 -16.78 8.64 3.17
CA PRO A 187 -15.34 8.57 3.04
C PRO A 187 -14.64 9.23 4.23
N LEU A 188 -13.86 8.44 4.99
CA LEU A 188 -13.06 8.87 6.14
C LEU A 188 -11.65 8.29 6.06
N ALA A 189 -10.66 9.02 6.61
CA ALA A 189 -9.30 8.50 6.75
C ALA A 189 -9.27 7.25 7.64
N TYR A 190 -8.30 6.36 7.41
CA TYR A 190 -8.18 5.11 8.16
C TYR A 190 -7.99 5.35 9.66
N SER A 191 -7.24 6.36 10.04
CA SER A 191 -7.01 6.76 11.45
C SER A 191 -8.26 7.19 12.19
N GLU A 192 -9.34 7.54 11.49
CA GLU A 192 -10.61 8.01 12.09
C GLU A 192 -11.63 6.88 12.29
N LEU A 193 -11.39 5.71 11.66
CA LEU A 193 -12.40 4.65 11.54
C LEU A 193 -12.88 4.09 12.88
N TYR A 194 -11.97 3.74 13.81
CA TYR A 194 -12.36 3.16 15.09
C TYR A 194 -13.29 4.10 15.87
N ALA A 195 -12.91 5.38 15.97
CA ALA A 195 -13.71 6.39 16.67
C ALA A 195 -15.06 6.66 15.97
N ALA A 196 -15.10 6.61 14.64
CA ALA A 196 -16.35 6.76 13.89
C ALA A 196 -17.32 5.60 14.10
N LEU A 197 -16.84 4.36 14.17
CA LEU A 197 -17.63 3.17 14.54
C LEU A 197 -18.09 3.23 16.00
N GLU A 198 -17.17 3.52 16.92
CA GLU A 198 -17.47 3.59 18.35
C GLU A 198 -18.54 4.64 18.69
N SER A 199 -18.48 5.79 18.03
CA SER A 199 -19.43 6.89 18.25
C SER A 199 -20.73 6.78 17.45
N GLY A 200 -20.86 5.79 16.55
CA GLY A 200 -22.03 5.61 15.68
C GLY A 200 -22.15 6.68 14.59
N VAL A 201 -21.05 7.33 14.21
CA VAL A 201 -20.99 8.21 13.03
C VAL A 201 -21.16 7.39 11.76
N VAL A 202 -20.67 6.15 11.78
CA VAL A 202 -20.90 5.14 10.75
C VAL A 202 -21.38 3.84 11.40
N ASP A 203 -22.24 3.10 10.69
CA ASP A 203 -22.81 1.83 11.13
C ASP A 203 -21.90 0.64 10.79
N GLY A 204 -20.96 0.85 9.88
CA GLY A 204 -20.04 -0.17 9.39
C GLY A 204 -18.92 0.40 8.54
N ALA A 205 -18.10 -0.50 8.01
CA ALA A 205 -16.98 -0.18 7.12
C ALA A 205 -16.66 -1.35 6.19
N GLU A 206 -15.80 -1.10 5.23
CA GLU A 206 -15.09 -2.16 4.51
C GLU A 206 -13.73 -2.43 5.19
N ALA A 207 -13.36 -3.69 5.31
CA ALA A 207 -12.11 -4.10 5.97
C ALA A 207 -11.57 -5.43 5.41
N ALA A 208 -10.25 -5.62 5.48
CA ALA A 208 -9.63 -6.92 5.34
C ALA A 208 -9.55 -7.61 6.74
N PHE A 209 -9.40 -8.92 6.78
CA PHE A 209 -9.25 -9.64 8.03
C PHE A 209 -8.08 -9.13 8.88
N THR A 210 -6.95 -8.83 8.23
CA THR A 210 -5.73 -8.37 8.90
C THR A 210 -5.94 -7.09 9.69
N ASN A 211 -6.46 -6.04 9.06
CA ASN A 211 -6.69 -4.76 9.74
C ASN A 211 -7.91 -4.78 10.66
N TYR A 212 -8.93 -5.59 10.36
CA TYR A 212 -10.08 -5.79 11.23
C TYR A 212 -9.68 -6.38 12.59
N LEU A 213 -8.79 -7.39 12.59
CA LEU A 213 -8.23 -7.96 13.81
C LEU A 213 -7.25 -7.01 14.49
N SER A 214 -6.26 -6.49 13.75
CA SER A 214 -5.13 -5.74 14.32
C SER A 214 -5.54 -4.41 14.96
N GLN A 215 -6.55 -3.75 14.38
CA GLN A 215 -7.13 -2.49 14.86
C GLN A 215 -8.32 -2.71 15.81
N ARG A 216 -8.67 -3.98 16.07
CA ARG A 216 -9.75 -4.38 16.98
C ARG A 216 -11.12 -3.81 16.59
N PHE A 217 -11.37 -3.61 15.29
CA PHE A 217 -12.67 -3.09 14.84
C PHE A 217 -13.83 -3.99 15.22
N TYR A 218 -13.57 -5.29 15.46
CA TYR A 218 -14.57 -6.25 15.94
C TYR A 218 -15.17 -5.90 17.30
N GLU A 219 -14.52 -5.06 18.11
CA GLU A 219 -15.08 -4.60 19.39
C GLU A 219 -16.24 -3.63 19.20
N VAL A 220 -16.28 -2.91 18.09
CA VAL A 220 -17.26 -1.86 17.77
C VAL A 220 -18.12 -2.18 16.55
N ALA A 221 -17.77 -3.20 15.77
CA ALA A 221 -18.51 -3.73 14.62
C ALA A 221 -18.32 -5.25 14.56
N PRO A 222 -19.08 -6.05 15.35
CA PRO A 222 -18.81 -7.46 15.58
C PRO A 222 -19.26 -8.40 14.45
N TYR A 223 -20.00 -7.91 13.45
CA TYR A 223 -20.46 -8.70 12.32
C TYR A 223 -19.58 -8.49 11.10
N LEU A 224 -19.25 -9.59 10.42
CA LEU A 224 -18.45 -9.55 9.18
C LEU A 224 -19.17 -10.34 8.09
N ALA A 225 -19.59 -9.64 7.04
CA ALA A 225 -20.14 -10.24 5.83
C ALA A 225 -19.00 -10.56 4.84
N GLU A 226 -18.79 -11.84 4.55
CA GLU A 226 -17.73 -12.34 3.65
C GLU A 226 -18.11 -12.08 2.17
N VAL A 227 -18.11 -10.81 1.75
CA VAL A 227 -18.46 -10.41 0.38
C VAL A 227 -17.28 -10.53 -0.57
N SER A 228 -16.05 -10.32 -0.11
CA SER A 228 -14.84 -10.27 -0.97
C SER A 228 -15.04 -9.36 -2.18
N TRP A 229 -15.61 -8.17 -1.94
CA TRP A 229 -16.07 -7.28 -3.01
C TRP A 229 -14.92 -6.64 -3.81
N THR A 230 -13.72 -6.58 -3.25
CA THR A 230 -12.48 -6.19 -3.95
C THR A 230 -11.27 -6.77 -3.23
N THR A 231 -10.14 -6.86 -3.94
CA THR A 231 -8.82 -7.09 -3.36
C THR A 231 -7.99 -5.85 -3.63
N LEU A 232 -7.53 -5.19 -2.57
CA LEU A 232 -6.81 -3.94 -2.70
C LEU A 232 -5.32 -4.14 -2.95
N VAL A 233 -4.80 -3.23 -3.76
CA VAL A 233 -3.38 -3.04 -4.03
C VAL A 233 -2.86 -1.89 -3.17
N ALA A 234 -1.60 -1.95 -2.78
CA ALA A 234 -0.86 -0.84 -2.18
C ALA A 234 0.43 -0.57 -2.95
N ASP A 235 0.85 0.67 -2.94
CA ASP A 235 1.94 1.15 -3.76
C ASP A 235 3.13 1.54 -2.90
N LEU A 236 4.24 0.80 -3.00
CA LEU A 236 5.51 1.24 -2.43
C LEU A 236 6.11 2.28 -3.36
N ILE A 237 6.05 3.54 -2.97
CA ILE A 237 6.40 4.68 -3.83
C ILE A 237 7.34 5.66 -3.16
N MET A 238 8.02 6.43 -4.00
CA MET A 238 8.72 7.66 -3.62
C MET A 238 8.48 8.75 -4.67
N SER A 239 8.92 10.00 -4.39
CA SER A 239 8.91 11.05 -5.42
C SER A 239 9.87 10.70 -6.56
N GLU A 240 9.46 10.86 -7.81
CA GLU A 240 10.33 10.67 -8.99
C GLU A 240 11.53 11.60 -8.94
N GLU A 241 11.34 12.87 -8.56
CA GLU A 241 12.43 13.84 -8.40
C GLU A 241 13.46 13.35 -7.37
N ARG A 242 12.98 12.87 -6.21
CA ARG A 242 13.85 12.33 -5.17
C ARG A 242 14.62 11.10 -5.67
N PHE A 243 13.94 10.17 -6.34
CA PHE A 243 14.57 8.99 -6.92
C PHE A 243 15.69 9.36 -7.90
N GLN A 244 15.43 10.27 -8.83
CA GLN A 244 16.41 10.71 -9.82
C GLN A 244 17.59 11.50 -9.22
N SER A 245 17.40 12.12 -8.03
CA SER A 245 18.49 12.82 -7.32
C SER A 245 19.49 11.88 -6.65
N LEU A 246 19.16 10.59 -6.51
CA LEU A 246 20.02 9.59 -5.87
C LEU A 246 21.08 9.05 -6.83
N PRO A 247 22.25 8.60 -6.33
CA PRO A 247 23.23 7.90 -7.14
C PRO A 247 22.64 6.65 -7.81
N GLU A 248 23.13 6.30 -9.01
CA GLU A 248 22.61 5.18 -9.82
C GLU A 248 22.62 3.83 -9.07
N ASN A 249 23.69 3.56 -8.30
CA ASN A 249 23.77 2.35 -7.47
C ASN A 249 22.68 2.31 -6.38
N VAL A 250 22.32 3.46 -5.80
CA VAL A 250 21.24 3.58 -4.83
C VAL A 250 19.88 3.39 -5.50
N GLN A 251 19.67 3.97 -6.69
CA GLN A 251 18.45 3.74 -7.47
C GLN A 251 18.25 2.24 -7.77
N GLN A 252 19.32 1.55 -8.18
CA GLN A 252 19.27 0.11 -8.45
C GLN A 252 18.97 -0.71 -7.16
N ALA A 253 19.59 -0.34 -6.04
CA ALA A 253 19.34 -0.96 -4.75
C ALA A 253 17.86 -0.80 -4.32
N LEU A 254 17.27 0.38 -4.48
CA LEU A 254 15.86 0.65 -4.18
C LEU A 254 14.91 -0.19 -5.05
N MET A 255 15.20 -0.31 -6.36
CA MET A 255 14.39 -1.14 -7.26
C MET A 255 14.49 -2.63 -6.92
N THR A 256 15.68 -3.11 -6.56
CA THR A 256 15.89 -4.49 -6.10
C THR A 256 15.12 -4.74 -4.80
N ALA A 257 15.26 -3.83 -3.84
CA ALA A 257 14.56 -3.90 -2.56
C ALA A 257 13.04 -3.86 -2.72
N GLY A 258 12.53 -3.00 -3.60
CA GLY A 258 11.12 -2.90 -3.92
C GLY A 258 10.55 -4.24 -4.41
N LYS A 259 11.25 -4.88 -5.36
CA LYS A 259 10.84 -6.17 -5.90
C LYS A 259 10.88 -7.30 -4.85
N GLU A 260 11.99 -7.43 -4.11
CA GLU A 260 12.12 -8.48 -3.10
C GLU A 260 11.12 -8.30 -1.96
N SER A 261 10.93 -7.07 -1.50
CA SER A 261 10.00 -6.76 -0.42
C SER A 261 8.54 -6.96 -0.83
N ALA A 262 8.17 -6.63 -2.07
CA ALA A 262 6.81 -6.87 -2.57
C ALA A 262 6.47 -8.38 -2.58
N GLN A 263 7.38 -9.22 -3.05
CA GLN A 263 7.20 -10.67 -3.03
C GLN A 263 7.06 -11.22 -1.61
N TYR A 264 7.89 -10.72 -0.68
CA TYR A 264 7.85 -11.12 0.72
C TYR A 264 6.57 -10.65 1.42
N GLU A 265 6.17 -9.40 1.20
CA GLU A 265 4.96 -8.83 1.79
C GLU A 265 3.70 -9.61 1.38
N ARG A 266 3.53 -9.89 0.09
CA ARG A 266 2.42 -10.68 -0.46
C ARG A 266 2.37 -12.10 0.13
N GLN A 267 3.53 -12.73 0.34
CA GLN A 267 3.59 -14.02 1.03
C GLN A 267 3.13 -13.90 2.47
N VAL A 268 3.64 -12.92 3.22
CA VAL A 268 3.25 -12.66 4.61
C VAL A 268 1.76 -12.39 4.69
N TYR A 269 1.21 -11.59 3.75
CA TYR A 269 -0.21 -11.27 3.71
C TYR A 269 -1.07 -12.53 3.56
N ALA A 270 -0.75 -13.37 2.58
CA ALA A 270 -1.49 -14.62 2.33
C ALA A 270 -1.42 -15.59 3.52
N GLU A 271 -0.25 -15.72 4.16
CA GLU A 271 -0.05 -16.57 5.34
C GLU A 271 -0.83 -16.07 6.56
N MET A 272 -0.88 -14.75 6.77
CA MET A 272 -1.63 -14.15 7.87
C MET A 272 -3.13 -14.32 7.65
N ASP A 273 -3.62 -13.97 6.48
CA ASP A 273 -5.04 -14.00 6.15
C ASP A 273 -5.65 -15.40 6.30
N ALA A 274 -4.88 -16.43 5.93
CA ALA A 274 -5.31 -17.83 6.09
C ALA A 274 -5.56 -18.25 7.56
N ARG A 275 -5.00 -17.56 8.55
CA ARG A 275 -5.11 -17.88 9.98
C ARG A 275 -6.07 -16.96 10.72
N ILE A 276 -6.17 -15.71 10.29
CA ILE A 276 -6.88 -14.66 11.02
C ILE A 276 -8.38 -14.96 11.17
N ARG A 277 -8.98 -15.63 10.19
CA ARG A 277 -10.41 -15.98 10.26
C ARG A 277 -10.76 -16.78 11.53
N GLU A 278 -9.92 -17.74 11.93
CA GLU A 278 -10.12 -18.53 13.14
C GLU A 278 -9.88 -17.69 14.41
N GLU A 279 -8.95 -16.75 14.36
CA GLU A 279 -8.70 -15.81 15.46
C GLU A 279 -9.89 -14.88 15.66
N LEU A 280 -10.49 -14.35 14.59
CA LEU A 280 -11.68 -13.52 14.63
C LEU A 280 -12.90 -14.28 15.18
N LEU A 281 -13.11 -15.54 14.77
CA LEU A 281 -14.14 -16.41 15.35
C LEU A 281 -13.93 -16.61 16.86
N SER A 282 -12.67 -16.81 17.28
CA SER A 282 -12.31 -16.96 18.68
C SER A 282 -12.48 -15.66 19.48
N ALA A 283 -12.37 -14.51 18.81
CA ALA A 283 -12.64 -13.19 19.38
C ALA A 283 -14.14 -12.84 19.47
N GLY A 284 -15.03 -13.72 18.96
CA GLY A 284 -16.48 -13.55 19.01
C GLY A 284 -17.10 -12.84 17.81
N VAL A 285 -16.36 -12.73 16.70
CA VAL A 285 -16.89 -12.18 15.44
C VAL A 285 -17.92 -13.13 14.85
N GLU A 286 -19.07 -12.59 14.47
CA GLU A 286 -20.11 -13.32 13.76
C GLU A 286 -19.99 -13.10 12.24
N PHE A 287 -19.84 -14.21 11.52
CA PHE A 287 -19.67 -14.19 10.06
C PHE A 287 -21.01 -14.44 9.36
N THR A 288 -21.29 -13.65 8.33
CA THR A 288 -22.39 -13.89 7.38
C THR A 288 -21.84 -14.11 5.97
N GLN A 289 -22.62 -14.78 5.13
CA GLN A 289 -22.26 -15.10 3.75
C GLN A 289 -23.44 -14.73 2.82
N PRO A 290 -23.61 -13.44 2.51
CA PRO A 290 -24.65 -13.00 1.58
C PRO A 290 -24.40 -13.52 0.17
N GLU A 291 -25.47 -13.62 -0.63
CA GLU A 291 -25.35 -13.92 -2.06
C GLU A 291 -24.57 -12.80 -2.77
N LEU A 292 -23.59 -13.18 -3.60
CA LEU A 292 -22.67 -12.21 -4.21
C LEU A 292 -23.19 -11.64 -5.54
N GLU A 293 -24.11 -12.33 -6.21
CA GLU A 293 -24.61 -11.91 -7.51
C GLU A 293 -25.25 -10.51 -7.49
N PRO A 294 -26.08 -10.14 -6.49
CA PRO A 294 -26.63 -8.78 -6.41
C PRO A 294 -25.56 -7.69 -6.27
N PHE A 295 -24.45 -7.98 -5.57
CA PHE A 295 -23.30 -7.05 -5.47
C PHE A 295 -22.58 -6.91 -6.82
N ARG A 296 -22.38 -8.01 -7.55
CA ARG A 296 -21.76 -8.00 -8.89
C ARG A 296 -22.60 -7.26 -9.91
N GLU A 297 -23.92 -7.47 -9.91
CA GLU A 297 -24.85 -6.77 -10.79
C GLU A 297 -24.81 -5.26 -10.57
N ARG A 298 -24.90 -4.81 -9.31
CA ARG A 298 -24.84 -3.37 -8.98
C ARG A 298 -23.48 -2.75 -9.26
N SER A 299 -22.39 -3.52 -9.19
CA SER A 299 -21.03 -3.07 -9.53
C SER A 299 -20.86 -2.66 -11.00
N GLN A 300 -21.71 -3.10 -11.92
CA GLN A 300 -21.61 -2.74 -13.34
C GLN A 300 -21.71 -1.22 -13.58
N ALA A 301 -22.44 -0.50 -12.74
CA ALA A 301 -22.52 0.97 -12.80
C ALA A 301 -21.14 1.60 -12.53
N VAL A 302 -20.38 1.06 -11.58
CA VAL A 302 -19.03 1.53 -11.24
C VAL A 302 -18.08 1.35 -12.42
N TYR A 303 -18.11 0.21 -13.09
CA TYR A 303 -17.33 -0.02 -14.31
C TYR A 303 -17.62 1.02 -15.38
N SER A 304 -18.90 1.31 -15.61
CA SER A 304 -19.34 2.30 -16.60
C SER A 304 -18.90 3.72 -16.28
N GLU A 305 -18.71 4.05 -15.00
CA GLU A 305 -18.27 5.37 -14.53
C GLU A 305 -16.76 5.52 -14.57
N PHE A 306 -15.99 4.49 -14.17
CA PHE A 306 -14.55 4.61 -13.96
C PHE A 306 -13.69 4.08 -15.10
N VAL A 307 -14.23 3.28 -16.02
CA VAL A 307 -13.59 2.91 -17.28
C VAL A 307 -13.97 3.95 -18.34
N ASP A 308 -13.48 5.16 -18.18
CA ASP A 308 -13.92 6.38 -18.87
C ASP A 308 -12.96 6.82 -20.00
N THR A 309 -11.87 6.07 -20.23
CA THR A 309 -10.88 6.33 -21.28
C THR A 309 -10.55 5.06 -22.06
N ASP A 310 -10.11 5.22 -23.31
CA ASP A 310 -9.65 4.10 -24.14
C ASP A 310 -8.51 3.33 -23.47
N GLN A 311 -7.58 4.03 -22.80
CA GLN A 311 -6.48 3.42 -22.07
C GLN A 311 -6.98 2.51 -20.94
N LYS A 312 -7.94 2.96 -20.12
CA LYS A 312 -8.51 2.13 -19.06
C LYS A 312 -9.28 0.93 -19.61
N GLN A 313 -9.96 1.09 -20.75
CA GLN A 313 -10.60 -0.03 -21.43
C GLN A 313 -9.58 -1.06 -21.90
N GLU A 314 -8.49 -0.64 -22.53
CA GLU A 314 -7.40 -1.52 -22.94
C GLU A 314 -6.79 -2.26 -21.74
N LEU A 315 -6.56 -1.57 -20.62
CA LEU A 315 -6.05 -2.19 -19.38
C LEU A 315 -7.05 -3.22 -18.84
N LEU A 316 -8.35 -2.91 -18.83
CA LEU A 316 -9.40 -3.85 -18.39
C LEU A 316 -9.42 -5.11 -19.25
N ASP A 317 -9.36 -4.94 -20.59
CA ASP A 317 -9.35 -6.06 -21.53
C ASP A 317 -8.13 -6.99 -21.28
N VAL A 318 -6.94 -6.42 -20.97
CA VAL A 318 -5.75 -7.22 -20.60
C VAL A 318 -5.96 -7.93 -19.26
N ILE A 319 -6.53 -7.25 -18.26
CA ILE A 319 -6.82 -7.84 -16.94
C ILE A 319 -7.76 -9.05 -17.10
N GLU A 320 -8.81 -8.92 -17.90
CA GLU A 320 -9.76 -10.01 -18.16
C GLU A 320 -9.13 -11.19 -18.90
N GLN A 321 -8.19 -10.95 -19.80
CA GLN A 321 -7.45 -12.01 -20.51
C GLN A 321 -6.48 -12.80 -19.61
N LEU A 322 -6.08 -12.23 -18.47
CA LEU A 322 -5.18 -12.86 -17.50
C LEU A 322 -5.89 -13.73 -16.45
N ARG A 323 -7.21 -13.82 -16.48
CA ARG A 323 -8.04 -14.67 -15.60
C ARG A 323 -7.74 -16.16 -15.70
#